data_e27e25cddd9071ba27ea4455e582c145
#
_entry.id   e27e25cddd9071ba27ea4455e582c145
#
_cell.length_a   1.000
_cell.length_b   1.000
_cell.length_c   1.000
_cell.angle_alpha   90.00
_cell.angle_beta   90.00
_cell.angle_gamma   90.00
#
_symmetry.space_group_name_H-M   'P 1'
#
loop_
_entity.id
_entity.type
_entity.pdbx_description
1 polymer ?
#
loop_
_entity_poly.entity_id
_entity_poly.type
_entity_poly.pdbx_seq_one_letter_code
_entity_poly.pdbx_strand_id
1 'polypeptide(L)'
;MESLRQKEEKTKVLIIGAGRTGMLAARHISTVPNCEVTVVEAKTEIGGLWSYDELNEFHPKAQEAKRSDNYYRLYNCFQGAIYPHLITNLPSTFMSYKDFTISDFLSKPPEFLSQKEYCSYLNAYWDYFDLKKFVSFNTLVKSVRLYENLSEDERSQIKDLPPRTFVVTTVDSKGESISQNPKISTYDYVIVGSGMHVKPYRPTLNDISKFKGFVMHSKDFREPDDPIYKDKTILMLGGSYSSFDLMMHLLCHPQKGRQPVNKVIVCASETFILDVSEDFKYLKDEGSLILKRGWVKNFTEDSVVFTDGTSEKIDVVVYCTGYAATYPFLDPADKILEYGGEETRDRFFGPLYKRLVSIRQPKMFFPGLIDFTAFLNEITEVQIMLLKHVIHGTLKLPSVEEMTKDYEQDIAREKAASRDGTLTSFFKIPPLTTDLGYLESLRKEFQHLYPGTEEKMKKNFERKVAILSKCVEFMIKGNLLQYKSFNYSEKYPEEVKSSTEFP
;
A
#
# COMPACT_ATOMS: atom_id res chain seq x y z
N MET A 1 -22.22 -52.10 -7.58
CA MET A 1 -22.60 -50.73 -8.01
C MET A 1 -21.75 -49.76 -7.20
N GLU A 2 -20.54 -49.53 -7.67
CA GLU A 2 -19.69 -48.48 -7.13
C GLU A 2 -20.20 -47.15 -7.70
N SER A 3 -20.78 -46.33 -6.83
CA SER A 3 -21.15 -44.98 -7.16
C SER A 3 -19.86 -44.23 -7.49
N LEU A 4 -19.67 -43.87 -8.74
CA LEU A 4 -18.72 -42.86 -9.18
C LEU A 4 -18.99 -41.58 -8.36
N ARG A 5 -18.26 -41.38 -7.24
CA ARG A 5 -18.17 -40.09 -6.61
C ARG A 5 -17.57 -39.16 -7.65
N GLN A 6 -18.39 -38.37 -8.30
CA GLN A 6 -17.92 -37.21 -9.04
C GLN A 6 -17.02 -36.42 -8.05
N LYS A 7 -15.76 -36.34 -8.37
CA LYS A 7 -14.79 -35.56 -7.58
C LYS A 7 -15.27 -34.12 -7.68
N GLU A 8 -15.87 -33.58 -6.61
CA GLU A 8 -16.31 -32.19 -6.61
C GLU A 8 -15.12 -31.32 -7.04
N GLU A 9 -15.33 -30.56 -8.10
CA GLU A 9 -14.29 -29.71 -8.65
C GLU A 9 -13.97 -28.61 -7.64
N LYS A 10 -12.68 -28.48 -7.26
CA LYS A 10 -12.24 -27.48 -6.27
C LYS A 10 -12.45 -26.06 -6.78
N THR A 11 -12.91 -25.18 -5.91
CA THR A 11 -12.90 -23.74 -6.16
C THR A 11 -11.44 -23.25 -6.24
N LYS A 12 -11.06 -22.63 -7.35
CA LYS A 12 -9.70 -22.11 -7.57
C LYS A 12 -9.62 -20.62 -7.30
N VAL A 13 -8.74 -20.24 -6.40
CA VAL A 13 -8.51 -18.84 -6.00
C VAL A 13 -7.08 -18.44 -6.32
N LEU A 14 -6.94 -17.38 -7.12
CA LEU A 14 -5.66 -16.74 -7.37
C LEU A 14 -5.49 -15.56 -6.42
N ILE A 15 -4.31 -15.47 -5.81
CA ILE A 15 -3.84 -14.32 -5.05
C ILE A 15 -2.65 -13.72 -5.79
N ILE A 16 -2.73 -12.45 -6.17
CA ILE A 16 -1.69 -11.73 -6.89
C ILE A 16 -0.86 -10.91 -5.89
N GLY A 17 0.41 -11.31 -5.69
CA GLY A 17 1.36 -10.69 -4.77
C GLY A 17 1.49 -11.41 -3.44
N ALA A 18 2.74 -11.62 -2.98
CA ALA A 18 3.10 -12.23 -1.69
C ALA A 18 3.57 -11.16 -0.66
N GLY A 19 3.00 -9.98 -0.72
CA GLY A 19 3.11 -8.96 0.31
C GLY A 19 2.20 -9.26 1.50
N ARG A 20 2.09 -8.31 2.41
CA ARG A 20 1.25 -8.37 3.62
C ARG A 20 -0.21 -8.80 3.34
N THR A 21 -0.82 -8.21 2.32
CA THR A 21 -2.21 -8.52 1.92
C THR A 21 -2.35 -9.94 1.39
N GLY A 22 -1.43 -10.37 0.51
CA GLY A 22 -1.42 -11.73 -0.03
C GLY A 22 -1.16 -12.78 1.04
N MET A 23 -0.34 -12.47 2.05
CA MET A 23 -0.09 -13.30 3.21
C MET A 23 -1.39 -13.58 3.99
N LEU A 24 -2.11 -12.54 4.37
CA LEU A 24 -3.39 -12.70 5.07
C LEU A 24 -4.42 -13.47 4.21
N ALA A 25 -4.48 -13.17 2.91
CA ALA A 25 -5.36 -13.88 2.00
C ALA A 25 -4.99 -15.38 1.94
N ALA A 26 -3.72 -15.72 1.77
CA ALA A 26 -3.25 -17.11 1.77
C ALA A 26 -3.60 -17.82 3.09
N ARG A 27 -3.38 -17.15 4.24
CA ARG A 27 -3.66 -17.68 5.58
C ARG A 27 -5.13 -18.03 5.77
N HIS A 28 -6.03 -17.14 5.40
CA HIS A 28 -7.46 -17.33 5.67
C HIS A 28 -8.18 -18.13 4.59
N ILE A 29 -7.87 -17.88 3.30
CA ILE A 29 -8.57 -18.55 2.20
C ILE A 29 -8.16 -20.02 2.07
N SER A 30 -6.90 -20.39 2.41
CA SER A 30 -6.47 -21.79 2.40
C SER A 30 -7.22 -22.66 3.41
N THR A 31 -7.92 -22.08 4.37
CA THR A 31 -8.77 -22.81 5.34
C THR A 31 -10.20 -23.04 4.85
N VAL A 32 -10.57 -22.51 3.69
CA VAL A 32 -11.88 -22.75 3.08
C VAL A 32 -11.94 -24.18 2.55
N PRO A 33 -12.94 -25.00 2.96
CA PRO A 33 -13.10 -26.35 2.45
C PRO A 33 -13.24 -26.38 0.93
N ASN A 34 -12.68 -27.40 0.30
CA ASN A 34 -12.74 -27.60 -1.16
C ASN A 34 -12.21 -26.42 -2.00
N CYS A 35 -11.23 -25.68 -1.44
CA CYS A 35 -10.59 -24.53 -2.09
C CYS A 35 -9.13 -24.87 -2.44
N GLU A 36 -8.69 -24.45 -3.62
CA GLU A 36 -7.31 -24.52 -4.09
C GLU A 36 -6.78 -23.11 -4.24
N VAL A 37 -5.79 -22.74 -3.41
CA VAL A 37 -5.18 -21.43 -3.39
C VAL A 37 -3.87 -21.44 -4.17
N THR A 38 -3.69 -20.46 -5.05
CA THR A 38 -2.43 -20.17 -5.73
C THR A 38 -2.04 -18.73 -5.44
N VAL A 39 -0.84 -18.50 -4.93
CA VAL A 39 -0.24 -17.17 -4.80
C VAL A 39 0.81 -17.00 -5.87
N VAL A 40 0.79 -15.91 -6.60
CA VAL A 40 1.84 -15.57 -7.57
C VAL A 40 2.59 -14.33 -7.12
N GLU A 41 3.92 -14.41 -7.14
CA GLU A 41 4.81 -13.32 -6.73
C GLU A 41 5.85 -13.08 -7.84
N ALA A 42 5.95 -11.84 -8.27
CA ALA A 42 6.89 -11.45 -9.32
C ALA A 42 8.34 -11.46 -8.87
N LYS A 43 8.60 -11.24 -7.57
CA LYS A 43 9.94 -11.29 -6.96
C LYS A 43 10.36 -12.73 -6.62
N THR A 44 11.63 -12.86 -6.22
CA THR A 44 12.21 -14.11 -5.71
C THR A 44 11.86 -14.39 -4.26
N GLU A 45 11.24 -13.44 -3.57
CA GLU A 45 10.98 -13.48 -2.13
C GLU A 45 9.63 -12.85 -1.79
N ILE A 46 9.14 -13.17 -0.59
CA ILE A 46 7.95 -12.57 0.00
C ILE A 46 8.27 -11.23 0.68
N GLY A 47 7.23 -10.51 1.10
CA GLY A 47 7.37 -9.27 1.89
C GLY A 47 6.78 -8.04 1.19
N GLY A 48 6.61 -8.08 -0.14
CA GLY A 48 6.01 -7.00 -0.92
C GLY A 48 6.76 -5.68 -0.74
N LEU A 49 6.07 -4.64 -0.25
CA LEU A 49 6.68 -3.33 0.03
C LEU A 49 7.86 -3.41 1.02
N TRP A 50 7.81 -4.30 2.00
CA TRP A 50 8.81 -4.42 3.08
C TRP A 50 10.05 -5.19 2.67
N SER A 51 10.02 -5.93 1.55
CA SER A 51 11.21 -6.52 0.95
C SER A 51 12.02 -5.41 0.29
N TYR A 52 13.21 -5.13 0.85
CA TYR A 52 14.10 -4.10 0.35
C TYR A 52 14.74 -4.52 -0.96
N ASP A 53 14.84 -3.59 -1.89
CA ASP A 53 15.53 -3.74 -3.16
C ASP A 53 16.46 -2.54 -3.37
N GLU A 54 17.73 -2.79 -3.67
CA GLU A 54 18.72 -1.75 -3.95
C GLU A 54 18.44 -1.00 -5.25
N LEU A 55 17.64 -1.60 -6.14
CA LEU A 55 17.31 -0.97 -7.42
C LEU A 55 16.50 0.32 -7.20
N ASN A 56 16.91 1.36 -7.90
CA ASN A 56 16.18 2.61 -8.08
C ASN A 56 16.21 3.01 -9.55
N GLU A 57 15.51 4.09 -9.93
CA GLU A 57 15.45 4.48 -11.35
C GLU A 57 16.81 4.88 -11.95
N PHE A 58 17.81 5.16 -11.09
CA PHE A 58 19.17 5.55 -11.49
C PHE A 58 20.13 4.35 -11.53
N HIS A 59 19.72 3.19 -11.02
CA HIS A 59 20.52 1.99 -11.10
C HIS A 59 20.77 1.61 -12.58
N PRO A 60 22.01 1.20 -12.97
CA PRO A 60 22.35 0.88 -14.37
C PRO A 60 21.35 -0.08 -15.04
N LYS A 61 20.92 -1.13 -14.35
CA LYS A 61 19.91 -2.08 -14.85
C LYS A 61 18.55 -1.42 -15.11
N ALA A 62 18.12 -0.50 -14.25
CA ALA A 62 16.90 0.26 -14.46
C ALA A 62 17.02 1.21 -15.64
N GLN A 63 18.18 1.83 -15.81
CA GLN A 63 18.47 2.71 -16.97
C GLN A 63 18.51 1.93 -18.29
N GLU A 64 19.04 0.71 -18.27
CA GLU A 64 19.02 -0.19 -19.44
C GLU A 64 17.59 -0.63 -19.76
N ALA A 65 16.81 -1.00 -18.76
CA ALA A 65 15.41 -1.36 -18.91
C ALA A 65 14.52 -0.21 -19.42
N LYS A 66 14.85 1.07 -19.14
CA LYS A 66 14.14 2.25 -19.69
C LYS A 66 14.10 2.29 -21.21
N ARG A 67 15.04 1.63 -21.88
CA ARG A 67 15.10 1.53 -23.33
C ARG A 67 14.24 0.43 -23.92
N SER A 68 13.57 -0.35 -23.06
CA SER A 68 12.70 -1.46 -23.46
C SER A 68 11.24 -1.18 -23.05
N ASP A 69 10.28 -1.71 -23.83
CA ASP A 69 8.83 -1.66 -23.51
C ASP A 69 8.49 -2.34 -22.17
N ASN A 70 9.43 -3.11 -21.61
CA ASN A 70 9.31 -3.82 -20.36
C ASN A 70 9.73 -2.99 -19.13
N TYR A 71 10.36 -1.81 -19.32
CA TYR A 71 10.86 -0.99 -18.22
C TYR A 71 9.81 -0.70 -17.17
N TYR A 72 8.64 -0.26 -17.61
CA TYR A 72 7.57 0.14 -16.70
C TYR A 72 7.07 -1.03 -15.83
N ARG A 73 7.01 -2.23 -16.39
CA ARG A 73 6.62 -3.45 -15.67
C ARG A 73 7.71 -3.90 -14.69
N LEU A 74 8.97 -3.93 -15.14
CA LEU A 74 10.11 -4.31 -14.31
C LEU A 74 10.30 -3.32 -13.15
N TYR A 75 10.32 -2.03 -13.43
CA TYR A 75 10.49 -0.97 -12.44
C TYR A 75 9.38 -1.00 -11.38
N ASN A 76 8.13 -1.14 -11.79
CA ASN A 76 7.01 -1.13 -10.87
C ASN A 76 6.86 -2.41 -10.05
N CYS A 77 7.20 -3.58 -10.63
CA CYS A 77 7.08 -4.86 -9.92
C CYS A 77 8.25 -5.11 -8.96
N PHE A 78 9.45 -4.65 -9.29
CA PHE A 78 10.67 -5.02 -8.56
C PHE A 78 11.19 -3.93 -7.62
N GLN A 79 10.92 -2.67 -7.90
CA GLN A 79 11.37 -1.59 -7.04
C GLN A 79 10.35 -1.28 -5.94
N GLY A 80 10.71 -1.54 -4.68
CA GLY A 80 9.98 -1.08 -3.50
C GLY A 80 10.18 0.42 -3.23
N ALA A 81 9.24 1.04 -2.51
CA ALA A 81 9.34 2.42 -2.02
C ALA A 81 10.01 2.51 -0.64
N ILE A 82 10.64 1.43 -0.19
CA ILE A 82 11.28 1.29 1.12
C ILE A 82 12.78 1.56 1.01
N TYR A 83 13.39 1.99 2.08
CA TYR A 83 14.83 2.21 2.19
C TYR A 83 15.37 1.58 3.50
N PRO A 84 16.69 1.29 3.59
CA PRO A 84 17.26 0.44 4.65
C PRO A 84 17.05 0.93 6.07
N HIS A 85 17.08 2.24 6.28
CA HIS A 85 16.99 2.87 7.60
C HIS A 85 15.57 3.30 7.99
N LEU A 86 14.55 2.88 7.22
CA LEU A 86 13.17 3.19 7.55
C LEU A 86 12.78 2.53 8.86
N ILE A 87 12.16 3.33 9.73
CA ILE A 87 11.50 2.90 10.96
C ILE A 87 10.00 3.10 10.78
N THR A 88 9.20 2.13 11.22
CA THR A 88 7.74 2.20 11.09
C THR A 88 7.18 3.48 11.71
N ASN A 89 6.10 4.00 11.14
CA ASN A 89 5.40 5.18 11.67
C ASN A 89 4.34 4.80 12.72
N LEU A 90 4.11 3.51 12.91
CA LEU A 90 3.17 2.97 13.88
C LEU A 90 3.90 2.07 14.87
N PRO A 91 3.46 2.08 16.15
CA PRO A 91 3.95 1.14 17.14
C PRO A 91 3.77 -0.32 16.74
N SER A 92 4.64 -1.19 17.23
CA SER A 92 4.65 -2.63 16.92
C SER A 92 3.31 -3.32 17.17
N THR A 93 2.54 -2.88 18.16
CA THR A 93 1.18 -3.35 18.45
C THR A 93 0.20 -3.18 17.28
N PHE A 94 0.32 -2.09 16.51
CA PHE A 94 -0.51 -1.85 15.32
C PHE A 94 -0.01 -2.58 14.08
N MET A 95 1.28 -2.93 14.10
CA MET A 95 1.91 -3.68 13.01
C MET A 95 1.75 -5.19 13.16
N SER A 96 1.31 -5.67 14.34
CA SER A 96 1.06 -7.09 14.67
C SER A 96 -0.19 -7.64 14.02
N TYR A 97 -0.17 -8.94 13.73
CA TYR A 97 -1.36 -9.76 13.46
C TYR A 97 -1.78 -10.50 14.71
N LYS A 98 -3.06 -10.87 14.80
CA LYS A 98 -3.64 -11.44 16.03
C LYS A 98 -3.23 -12.88 16.30
N ASP A 99 -3.11 -13.68 15.25
CA ASP A 99 -2.83 -15.12 15.33
C ASP A 99 -1.33 -15.47 15.36
N PHE A 100 -0.47 -14.47 15.17
CA PHE A 100 0.97 -14.52 15.37
C PHE A 100 1.48 -13.12 15.58
N THR A 101 1.70 -12.73 16.83
CA THR A 101 2.08 -11.36 17.17
C THR A 101 3.58 -11.11 17.00
N ILE A 102 3.97 -9.82 16.94
CA ILE A 102 5.40 -9.45 16.95
C ILE A 102 6.06 -9.92 18.26
N SER A 103 5.32 -9.96 19.38
CA SER A 103 5.81 -10.49 20.67
C SER A 103 5.98 -12.01 20.66
N ASP A 104 5.26 -12.74 19.80
CA ASP A 104 5.51 -14.17 19.60
C ASP A 104 6.81 -14.42 18.81
N PHE A 105 7.18 -13.47 17.95
CA PHE A 105 8.38 -13.51 17.13
C PHE A 105 9.62 -12.96 17.86
N LEU A 106 9.49 -11.81 18.54
CA LEU A 106 10.56 -11.14 19.27
C LEU A 106 10.21 -11.10 20.76
N SER A 107 11.06 -11.66 21.60
CA SER A 107 10.86 -11.69 23.07
C SER A 107 10.76 -10.29 23.70
N LYS A 108 11.40 -9.30 23.12
CA LYS A 108 11.36 -7.87 23.51
C LYS A 108 11.31 -7.03 22.25
N PRO A 109 10.12 -6.86 21.63
CA PRO A 109 10.02 -6.05 20.43
C PRO A 109 10.27 -4.57 20.75
N PRO A 110 10.99 -3.84 19.88
CA PRO A 110 11.02 -2.39 19.97
C PRO A 110 9.62 -1.82 19.71
N GLU A 111 9.34 -0.65 20.26
CA GLU A 111 8.06 0.04 20.03
C GLU A 111 7.83 0.32 18.54
N PHE A 112 8.87 0.77 17.85
CA PHE A 112 8.87 1.01 16.41
C PHE A 112 9.89 0.12 15.73
N LEU A 113 9.46 -0.62 14.73
CA LEU A 113 10.27 -1.61 14.05
C LEU A 113 11.07 -0.96 12.91
N SER A 114 12.31 -1.40 12.76
CA SER A 114 13.03 -1.15 11.50
C SER A 114 12.39 -1.93 10.34
N GLN A 115 12.65 -1.47 9.12
CA GLN A 115 12.27 -2.19 7.90
C GLN A 115 12.66 -3.67 7.96
N LYS A 116 13.90 -3.94 8.39
CA LYS A 116 14.44 -5.31 8.48
C LYS A 116 13.70 -6.17 9.49
N GLU A 117 13.41 -5.64 10.69
CA GLU A 117 12.68 -6.39 11.73
C GLU A 117 11.26 -6.72 11.27
N TYR A 118 10.57 -5.74 10.67
CA TYR A 118 9.22 -6.00 10.18
C TYR A 118 9.19 -6.97 8.99
N CYS A 119 10.14 -6.86 8.06
CA CYS A 119 10.29 -7.84 6.98
C CYS A 119 10.56 -9.25 7.53
N SER A 120 11.43 -9.37 8.54
CA SER A 120 11.71 -10.64 9.20
C SER A 120 10.49 -11.23 9.91
N TYR A 121 9.68 -10.39 10.56
CA TYR A 121 8.41 -10.80 11.16
C TYR A 121 7.41 -11.32 10.11
N LEU A 122 7.26 -10.64 8.97
CA LEU A 122 6.42 -11.12 7.88
C LEU A 122 6.91 -12.48 7.35
N ASN A 123 8.22 -12.66 7.21
CA ASN A 123 8.80 -13.95 6.81
C ASN A 123 8.48 -15.05 7.83
N ALA A 124 8.63 -14.76 9.13
CA ALA A 124 8.30 -15.70 10.20
C ALA A 124 6.81 -16.07 10.20
N TYR A 125 5.92 -15.14 9.90
CA TYR A 125 4.49 -15.41 9.75
C TYR A 125 4.21 -16.40 8.59
N TRP A 126 4.83 -16.16 7.41
CA TRP A 126 4.72 -17.07 6.27
C TRP A 126 5.19 -18.49 6.62
N ASP A 127 6.28 -18.61 7.38
CA ASP A 127 6.83 -19.91 7.80
C ASP A 127 5.98 -20.57 8.88
N TYR A 128 5.53 -19.83 9.89
CA TYR A 128 4.73 -20.33 10.99
C TYR A 128 3.44 -21.03 10.52
N PHE A 129 2.78 -20.46 9.52
CA PHE A 129 1.56 -21.03 8.95
C PHE A 129 1.79 -21.89 7.70
N ASP A 130 3.04 -22.19 7.36
CA ASP A 130 3.41 -22.98 6.17
C ASP A 130 2.76 -22.48 4.87
N LEU A 131 2.75 -21.15 4.66
CA LEU A 131 2.05 -20.54 3.54
C LEU A 131 2.90 -20.49 2.25
N LYS A 132 4.22 -20.59 2.35
CA LYS A 132 5.14 -20.55 1.20
C LYS A 132 4.85 -21.65 0.17
N LYS A 133 4.25 -22.75 0.58
CA LYS A 133 3.83 -23.84 -0.30
C LYS A 133 2.79 -23.43 -1.36
N PHE A 134 2.06 -22.34 -1.13
CA PHE A 134 1.08 -21.82 -2.07
C PHE A 134 1.69 -20.85 -3.09
N VAL A 135 2.97 -20.43 -2.89
CA VAL A 135 3.60 -19.34 -3.65
C VAL A 135 4.37 -19.85 -4.85
N SER A 136 4.04 -19.32 -6.01
CA SER A 136 4.87 -19.40 -7.22
C SER A 136 5.66 -18.11 -7.36
N PHE A 137 6.95 -18.17 -6.99
CA PHE A 137 7.89 -17.04 -7.14
C PHE A 137 8.28 -16.82 -8.59
N ASN A 138 8.90 -15.68 -8.88
CA ASN A 138 9.31 -15.27 -10.22
C ASN A 138 8.18 -15.38 -11.26
N THR A 139 6.96 -15.13 -10.82
CA THR A 139 5.75 -15.33 -11.61
C THR A 139 5.00 -14.01 -11.71
N LEU A 140 5.18 -13.33 -12.85
CA LEU A 140 4.52 -12.05 -13.13
C LEU A 140 3.20 -12.29 -13.84
N VAL A 141 2.12 -11.71 -13.32
CA VAL A 141 0.81 -11.69 -14.01
C VAL A 141 0.88 -10.69 -15.16
N LYS A 142 0.75 -11.20 -16.39
CA LYS A 142 0.73 -10.40 -17.61
C LYS A 142 -0.68 -9.90 -17.94
N SER A 143 -1.66 -10.77 -17.81
CA SER A 143 -3.07 -10.41 -18.04
C SER A 143 -4.02 -11.24 -17.19
N VAL A 144 -5.15 -10.62 -16.84
CA VAL A 144 -6.36 -11.26 -16.29
C VAL A 144 -7.51 -10.86 -17.17
N ARG A 145 -8.17 -11.83 -17.79
CA ARG A 145 -9.29 -11.66 -18.71
C ARG A 145 -10.52 -12.38 -18.17
N LEU A 146 -11.71 -11.90 -18.52
CA LEU A 146 -12.95 -12.62 -18.28
C LEU A 146 -13.14 -13.67 -19.37
N TYR A 147 -13.38 -14.93 -18.97
CA TYR A 147 -13.60 -16.04 -19.92
C TYR A 147 -14.73 -15.74 -20.90
N GLU A 148 -15.80 -15.10 -20.42
CA GLU A 148 -16.96 -14.76 -21.22
C GLU A 148 -16.67 -13.74 -22.34
N ASN A 149 -15.65 -12.90 -22.16
CA ASN A 149 -15.24 -11.83 -23.08
C ASN A 149 -14.15 -12.28 -24.08
N LEU A 150 -13.66 -13.52 -23.97
CA LEU A 150 -12.68 -14.04 -24.92
C LEU A 150 -13.30 -14.30 -26.30
N SER A 151 -12.56 -13.99 -27.35
CA SER A 151 -12.88 -14.37 -28.71
C SER A 151 -12.85 -15.89 -28.91
N GLU A 152 -13.42 -16.39 -29.98
CA GLU A 152 -13.37 -17.83 -30.33
C GLU A 152 -11.93 -18.30 -30.52
N ASP A 153 -11.06 -17.49 -31.12
CA ASP A 153 -9.65 -17.83 -31.32
C ASP A 153 -8.92 -17.95 -29.98
N GLU A 154 -9.13 -17.00 -29.03
CA GLU A 154 -8.56 -17.07 -27.69
C GLU A 154 -9.09 -18.30 -26.93
N ARG A 155 -10.37 -18.62 -27.01
CA ARG A 155 -10.95 -19.82 -26.39
C ARG A 155 -10.38 -21.11 -26.99
N SER A 156 -10.10 -21.14 -28.29
CA SER A 156 -9.47 -22.29 -28.94
C SER A 156 -8.07 -22.60 -28.38
N GLN A 157 -7.32 -21.60 -27.96
CA GLN A 157 -5.99 -21.74 -27.37
C GLN A 157 -6.02 -22.30 -25.93
N ILE A 158 -7.17 -22.23 -25.27
CA ILE A 158 -7.38 -22.69 -23.89
C ILE A 158 -8.42 -23.78 -23.76
N LYS A 159 -8.79 -24.45 -24.87
CA LYS A 159 -9.87 -25.47 -24.93
C LYS A 159 -9.71 -26.62 -23.94
N ASP A 160 -8.46 -26.91 -23.54
CA ASP A 160 -8.14 -28.00 -22.61
C ASP A 160 -8.19 -27.56 -21.14
N LEU A 161 -8.46 -26.26 -20.88
CA LEU A 161 -8.64 -25.73 -19.53
C LEU A 161 -10.13 -25.68 -19.19
N PRO A 162 -10.51 -26.00 -17.94
CA PRO A 162 -11.91 -25.85 -17.52
C PRO A 162 -12.34 -24.40 -17.62
N PRO A 163 -13.55 -24.13 -18.17
CA PRO A 163 -14.08 -22.76 -18.24
C PRO A 163 -14.38 -22.27 -16.83
N ARG A 164 -13.62 -21.25 -16.39
CA ARG A 164 -13.79 -20.55 -15.11
C ARG A 164 -13.95 -19.06 -15.37
N THR A 165 -14.27 -18.30 -14.34
CA THR A 165 -14.54 -16.86 -14.47
C THR A 165 -13.36 -16.10 -15.07
N PHE A 166 -12.12 -16.41 -14.63
CA PHE A 166 -10.92 -15.71 -15.06
C PHE A 166 -9.95 -16.60 -15.82
N VAL A 167 -9.39 -16.05 -16.89
CA VAL A 167 -8.25 -16.59 -17.63
C VAL A 167 -7.05 -15.71 -17.33
N VAL A 168 -6.03 -16.30 -16.75
CA VAL A 168 -4.85 -15.60 -16.28
C VAL A 168 -3.61 -16.05 -17.02
N THR A 169 -2.92 -15.09 -17.61
CA THR A 169 -1.63 -15.32 -18.27
C THR A 169 -0.52 -14.85 -17.35
N THR A 170 0.40 -15.75 -17.05
CA THR A 170 1.62 -15.44 -16.28
C THR A 170 2.86 -15.67 -17.13
N VAL A 171 3.93 -15.00 -16.76
CA VAL A 171 5.26 -15.15 -17.38
C VAL A 171 6.31 -15.27 -16.30
N ASP A 172 7.42 -15.98 -16.59
CA ASP A 172 8.58 -16.03 -15.72
C ASP A 172 9.24 -14.65 -15.70
N SER A 173 9.47 -14.13 -14.51
CA SER A 173 10.15 -12.85 -14.26
C SER A 173 11.57 -13.02 -13.74
N LYS A 174 12.11 -14.24 -13.76
CA LYS A 174 13.48 -14.53 -13.36
C LYS A 174 14.48 -14.05 -14.41
N GLY A 175 15.40 -13.21 -13.97
CA GLY A 175 16.45 -12.69 -14.85
C GLY A 175 16.14 -11.31 -15.44
N GLU A 176 16.93 -10.88 -16.42
CA GLU A 176 16.91 -9.53 -17.00
C GLU A 176 15.79 -9.33 -18.05
N SER A 177 15.18 -10.40 -18.53
CA SER A 177 14.10 -10.35 -19.52
C SER A 177 12.89 -11.18 -19.06
N ILE A 178 11.70 -10.66 -19.34
CA ILE A 178 10.46 -11.40 -19.13
C ILE A 178 10.38 -12.54 -20.16
N SER A 179 10.11 -13.74 -19.68
CA SER A 179 9.98 -14.93 -20.54
C SER A 179 8.95 -14.72 -21.65
N GLN A 180 9.30 -15.17 -22.86
CA GLN A 180 8.40 -15.21 -24.01
C GLN A 180 7.39 -16.37 -23.95
N ASN A 181 7.54 -17.30 -22.98
CA ASN A 181 6.67 -18.48 -22.84
C ASN A 181 5.59 -18.22 -21.78
N PRO A 182 4.42 -17.71 -22.14
CA PRO A 182 3.32 -17.49 -21.23
C PRO A 182 2.72 -18.81 -20.75
N LYS A 183 2.37 -18.87 -19.46
CA LYS A 183 1.54 -19.94 -18.89
C LYS A 183 0.14 -19.41 -18.69
N ILE A 184 -0.84 -20.14 -19.18
CA ILE A 184 -2.27 -19.81 -19.03
C ILE A 184 -2.90 -20.73 -17.98
N SER A 185 -3.70 -20.16 -17.10
CA SER A 185 -4.44 -20.87 -16.06
C SER A 185 -5.80 -20.22 -15.84
N THR A 186 -6.76 -20.98 -15.29
CA THR A 186 -8.12 -20.48 -15.04
C THR A 186 -8.47 -20.51 -13.55
N TYR A 187 -9.24 -19.51 -13.09
CA TYR A 187 -9.61 -19.32 -11.69
C TYR A 187 -11.06 -18.87 -11.54
N ASP A 188 -11.68 -19.24 -10.42
CA ASP A 188 -13.04 -18.81 -10.07
C ASP A 188 -13.03 -17.44 -9.41
N TYR A 189 -12.02 -17.15 -8.60
CA TYR A 189 -11.84 -15.92 -7.86
C TYR A 189 -10.42 -15.37 -8.01
N VAL A 190 -10.31 -14.04 -7.98
CA VAL A 190 -9.00 -13.33 -7.98
C VAL A 190 -8.97 -12.33 -6.85
N ILE A 191 -7.92 -12.41 -6.02
CA ILE A 191 -7.60 -11.46 -4.95
C ILE A 191 -6.37 -10.68 -5.37
N VAL A 192 -6.52 -9.37 -5.57
CA VAL A 192 -5.46 -8.48 -6.01
C VAL A 192 -4.74 -7.90 -4.81
N GLY A 193 -3.60 -8.48 -4.44
CA GLY A 193 -2.72 -8.07 -3.34
C GLY A 193 -1.43 -7.40 -3.81
N SER A 194 -1.40 -6.85 -5.02
CA SER A 194 -0.19 -6.26 -5.64
C SER A 194 0.23 -4.90 -5.07
N GLY A 195 -0.53 -4.36 -4.10
CA GLY A 195 -0.22 -3.11 -3.42
C GLY A 195 -0.61 -1.86 -4.24
N MET A 196 -0.50 -0.69 -3.58
CA MET A 196 -0.88 0.60 -4.15
C MET A 196 0.29 1.58 -4.33
N HIS A 197 1.44 1.32 -3.70
CA HIS A 197 2.64 2.17 -3.79
C HIS A 197 3.58 1.70 -4.91
N VAL A 198 3.03 1.52 -6.10
CA VAL A 198 3.75 0.94 -7.26
C VAL A 198 4.12 2.02 -8.27
N LYS A 199 3.14 2.75 -8.82
CA LYS A 199 3.36 3.79 -9.83
C LYS A 199 3.56 5.14 -9.17
N PRO A 200 4.77 5.76 -9.22
CA PRO A 200 4.96 7.12 -8.72
C PRO A 200 4.04 8.11 -9.43
N TYR A 201 3.39 8.97 -8.65
CA TYR A 201 2.64 10.08 -9.22
C TYR A 201 3.54 11.31 -9.33
N ARG A 202 3.71 11.81 -10.55
CA ARG A 202 4.47 13.03 -10.85
C ARG A 202 3.53 14.02 -11.54
N PRO A 203 3.01 15.02 -10.82
CA PRO A 203 2.17 16.03 -11.42
C PRO A 203 2.95 16.81 -12.48
N THR A 204 2.25 17.28 -13.51
CA THR A 204 2.82 18.17 -14.51
C THR A 204 3.19 19.50 -13.84
N LEU A 205 4.45 19.91 -13.99
CA LEU A 205 4.97 21.16 -13.46
C LEU A 205 5.44 22.06 -14.62
N ASN A 206 5.06 23.32 -14.56
CA ASN A 206 5.46 24.27 -15.59
C ASN A 206 6.98 24.43 -15.62
N ASP A 207 7.54 24.29 -16.82
CA ASP A 207 8.96 24.51 -17.10
C ASP A 207 9.95 23.58 -16.37
N ILE A 208 9.49 22.47 -15.77
CA ILE A 208 10.41 21.52 -15.10
C ILE A 208 11.50 20.98 -16.05
N SER A 209 11.21 20.93 -17.35
CA SER A 209 12.18 20.52 -18.39
C SER A 209 13.35 21.49 -18.57
N LYS A 210 13.22 22.74 -18.11
CA LYS A 210 14.28 23.76 -18.12
C LYS A 210 15.27 23.54 -16.98
N PHE A 211 14.83 22.93 -15.88
CA PHE A 211 15.65 22.70 -14.71
C PHE A 211 16.79 21.72 -15.01
N LYS A 212 18.02 22.15 -14.74
CA LYS A 212 19.25 21.40 -15.02
C LYS A 212 19.74 20.56 -13.84
N GLY A 213 19.13 20.73 -12.66
CA GLY A 213 19.44 19.95 -11.47
C GLY A 213 18.86 18.53 -11.53
N PHE A 214 18.98 17.83 -10.41
CA PHE A 214 18.53 16.45 -10.30
C PHE A 214 17.05 16.36 -9.96
N VAL A 215 16.30 15.49 -10.62
CA VAL A 215 14.86 15.30 -10.40
C VAL A 215 14.56 13.83 -10.13
N MET A 216 13.93 13.53 -8.99
CA MET A 216 13.59 12.18 -8.60
C MET A 216 12.21 12.11 -7.92
N HIS A 217 11.70 10.90 -7.72
CA HIS A 217 10.56 10.64 -6.83
C HIS A 217 11.05 10.07 -5.50
N SER A 218 10.34 10.28 -4.40
CA SER A 218 10.66 9.73 -3.08
C SER A 218 10.80 8.20 -3.07
N LYS A 219 10.18 7.50 -4.02
CA LYS A 219 10.36 6.06 -4.25
C LYS A 219 11.81 5.67 -4.51
N ASP A 220 12.59 6.58 -5.08
CA ASP A 220 13.98 6.35 -5.50
C ASP A 220 15.01 6.64 -4.41
N PHE A 221 14.57 7.20 -3.28
CA PHE A 221 15.43 7.43 -2.12
C PHE A 221 15.95 6.10 -1.55
N ARG A 222 17.26 6.04 -1.27
CA ARG A 222 17.91 4.88 -0.63
C ARG A 222 18.72 5.29 0.58
N GLU A 223 19.75 6.09 0.42
CA GLU A 223 20.66 6.48 1.48
C GLU A 223 20.72 8.00 1.64
N PRO A 224 20.70 8.51 2.87
CA PRO A 224 20.75 9.96 3.12
C PRO A 224 22.13 10.58 2.83
N ASP A 225 23.18 9.77 2.79
CA ASP A 225 24.56 10.18 2.51
C ASP A 225 24.94 9.98 1.03
N ASP A 226 23.97 9.70 0.16
CA ASP A 226 24.20 9.68 -1.29
C ASP A 226 24.79 11.01 -1.76
N PRO A 227 25.87 11.01 -2.54
CA PRO A 227 26.53 12.23 -3.07
C PRO A 227 25.60 13.23 -3.76
N ILE A 228 24.44 12.78 -4.25
CA ILE A 228 23.45 13.67 -4.88
C ILE A 228 22.86 14.70 -3.91
N TYR A 229 22.92 14.46 -2.60
CA TYR A 229 22.40 15.36 -1.57
C TYR A 229 23.47 16.24 -0.93
N LYS A 230 24.74 15.89 -1.07
CA LYS A 230 25.84 16.56 -0.38
C LYS A 230 25.94 18.04 -0.79
N ASP A 231 25.89 18.94 0.17
CA ASP A 231 25.97 20.40 0.04
C ASP A 231 24.86 20.98 -0.90
N LYS A 232 23.73 20.26 -1.05
CA LYS A 232 22.65 20.61 -1.98
C LYS A 232 21.47 21.28 -1.28
N THR A 233 20.78 22.13 -2.03
CA THR A 233 19.45 22.63 -1.67
C THR A 233 18.40 21.75 -2.33
N ILE A 234 17.56 21.11 -1.51
CA ILE A 234 16.62 20.08 -1.92
C ILE A 234 15.20 20.63 -1.82
N LEU A 235 14.45 20.65 -2.93
CA LEU A 235 13.03 20.93 -2.95
C LEU A 235 12.24 19.64 -2.88
N MET A 236 11.41 19.47 -1.85
CA MET A 236 10.44 18.38 -1.71
C MET A 236 9.04 18.90 -2.04
N LEU A 237 8.36 18.23 -2.97
CA LEU A 237 6.99 18.55 -3.39
C LEU A 237 6.00 17.60 -2.74
N GLY A 238 5.20 18.12 -1.81
CA GLY A 238 4.24 17.36 -0.98
C GLY A 238 4.64 17.37 0.49
N GLY A 239 3.66 17.41 1.38
CA GLY A 239 3.83 17.60 2.83
C GLY A 239 3.34 16.43 3.69
N SER A 240 3.40 15.19 3.18
CA SER A 240 2.94 13.99 3.89
C SER A 240 4.13 13.15 4.42
N TYR A 241 3.88 11.90 4.81
CA TYR A 241 4.86 11.00 5.43
C TYR A 241 6.17 10.86 4.66
N SER A 242 6.14 10.79 3.32
CA SER A 242 7.37 10.66 2.54
C SER A 242 8.29 11.87 2.68
N SER A 243 7.75 13.09 2.62
CA SER A 243 8.56 14.30 2.80
C SER A 243 9.05 14.45 4.23
N PHE A 244 8.23 14.07 5.20
CA PHE A 244 8.60 14.05 6.60
C PHE A 244 9.78 13.10 6.86
N ASP A 245 9.66 11.85 6.44
CA ASP A 245 10.72 10.85 6.66
C ASP A 245 12.02 11.22 5.94
N LEU A 246 11.95 11.63 4.67
CA LEU A 246 13.15 12.02 3.92
C LEU A 246 13.82 13.26 4.52
N MET A 247 13.04 14.26 4.95
CA MET A 247 13.54 15.43 5.65
C MET A 247 14.28 15.02 6.93
N MET A 248 13.69 14.12 7.73
CA MET A 248 14.32 13.59 8.94
C MET A 248 15.66 12.91 8.63
N HIS A 249 15.69 12.06 7.61
CA HIS A 249 16.92 11.36 7.22
C HIS A 249 18.00 12.32 6.71
N LEU A 250 17.63 13.38 6.01
CA LEU A 250 18.58 14.36 5.46
C LEU A 250 19.07 15.39 6.48
N LEU A 251 18.21 15.84 7.40
CA LEU A 251 18.56 16.88 8.37
C LEU A 251 18.91 16.35 9.76
N CYS A 252 18.32 15.24 10.19
CA CYS A 252 18.35 14.74 11.56
C CYS A 252 18.45 13.22 11.64
N HIS A 253 19.25 12.57 10.79
CA HIS A 253 19.29 11.09 10.77
C HIS A 253 19.55 10.50 12.16
N PRO A 254 18.69 9.59 12.67
CA PRO A 254 18.76 9.10 14.05
C PRO A 254 20.08 8.41 14.41
N GLN A 255 20.72 7.76 13.43
CA GLN A 255 21.97 7.00 13.64
C GLN A 255 23.21 7.68 13.05
N LYS A 256 23.05 8.45 11.95
CA LYS A 256 24.15 9.09 11.22
C LYS A 256 24.30 10.57 11.57
N GLY A 257 23.42 11.13 12.39
CA GLY A 257 23.39 12.56 12.71
C GLY A 257 23.02 13.44 11.51
N ARG A 258 23.34 14.73 11.60
CA ARG A 258 23.07 15.69 10.53
C ARG A 258 23.91 15.35 9.29
N GLN A 259 23.23 15.22 8.14
CA GLN A 259 23.89 15.01 6.86
C GLN A 259 24.40 16.34 6.29
N PRO A 260 25.41 16.33 5.42
CA PRO A 260 25.98 17.53 4.82
C PRO A 260 25.07 18.08 3.71
N VAL A 261 23.80 18.33 4.03
CA VAL A 261 22.80 18.98 3.16
C VAL A 261 22.78 20.47 3.48
N ASN A 262 22.76 21.32 2.48
CA ASN A 262 22.70 22.76 2.67
C ASN A 262 21.34 23.20 3.23
N LYS A 263 20.25 22.82 2.53
CA LYS A 263 18.88 23.23 2.86
C LYS A 263 17.85 22.23 2.33
N VAL A 264 16.77 22.04 3.07
CA VAL A 264 15.57 21.35 2.61
C VAL A 264 14.40 22.34 2.58
N ILE A 265 13.71 22.39 1.43
CA ILE A 265 12.50 23.19 1.22
C ILE A 265 11.35 22.22 1.02
N VAL A 266 10.35 22.23 1.88
CA VAL A 266 9.12 21.45 1.71
C VAL A 266 8.03 22.37 1.21
N CYS A 267 7.51 22.11 0.01
CA CYS A 267 6.43 22.86 -0.61
C CYS A 267 5.17 22.01 -0.71
N ALA A 268 4.10 22.45 -0.05
CA ALA A 268 2.81 21.79 -0.05
C ALA A 268 1.67 22.77 0.22
N SER A 269 0.47 22.46 -0.30
CA SER A 269 -0.76 23.19 0.04
C SER A 269 -1.17 23.00 1.50
N GLU A 270 -0.86 21.80 2.05
CA GLU A 270 -1.08 21.44 3.45
C GLU A 270 0.19 20.80 4.00
N THR A 271 0.62 21.29 5.16
CA THR A 271 1.86 20.83 5.81
C THR A 271 1.59 20.21 7.17
N PHE A 272 0.59 19.35 7.24
CA PHE A 272 0.04 18.80 8.47
C PHE A 272 1.11 18.35 9.49
N ILE A 273 2.13 17.62 9.05
CA ILE A 273 3.15 17.06 9.96
C ILE A 273 4.19 18.12 10.38
N LEU A 274 4.52 19.06 9.50
CA LEU A 274 5.60 20.00 9.72
C LEU A 274 5.20 21.23 10.53
N ASP A 275 3.89 21.55 10.57
CA ASP A 275 3.41 22.71 11.34
C ASP A 275 3.26 22.43 12.83
N VAL A 276 3.18 21.16 13.24
CA VAL A 276 2.88 20.78 14.62
C VAL A 276 4.12 20.48 15.46
N SER A 277 5.30 20.46 14.87
CA SER A 277 6.52 20.06 15.60
C SER A 277 7.39 21.24 16.00
N GLU A 278 7.49 21.51 17.30
CA GLU A 278 8.50 22.41 17.87
C GLU A 278 9.91 21.85 17.73
N ASP A 279 10.07 20.53 17.58
CA ASP A 279 11.38 19.87 17.42
C ASP A 279 12.14 20.36 16.18
N PHE A 280 11.41 20.87 15.16
CA PHE A 280 12.04 21.42 13.94
C PHE A 280 12.24 22.94 14.00
N LYS A 281 11.87 23.59 15.11
CA LYS A 281 12.00 25.04 15.23
C LYS A 281 13.45 25.48 15.00
N TYR A 282 14.41 24.80 15.61
CA TYR A 282 15.83 25.12 15.44
C TYR A 282 16.30 25.02 13.99
N LEU A 283 15.82 24.03 13.20
CA LEU A 283 16.13 23.90 11.77
C LEU A 283 15.53 25.04 10.94
N LYS A 284 14.37 25.54 11.34
CA LYS A 284 13.75 26.70 10.71
C LYS A 284 14.49 27.99 11.09
N ASP A 285 14.85 28.13 12.35
CA ASP A 285 15.54 29.32 12.87
C ASP A 285 16.96 29.45 12.28
N GLU A 286 17.66 28.34 12.04
CA GLU A 286 18.97 28.35 11.36
C GLU A 286 18.88 28.39 9.82
N GLY A 287 17.67 28.29 9.24
CA GLY A 287 17.42 28.37 7.80
C GLY A 287 17.72 27.10 7.01
N SER A 288 18.03 25.97 7.66
CA SER A 288 18.25 24.69 6.99
C SER A 288 16.96 23.99 6.60
N LEU A 289 15.81 24.40 7.17
CA LEU A 289 14.47 23.94 6.79
C LEU A 289 13.57 25.12 6.44
N ILE A 290 13.02 25.10 5.23
CA ILE A 290 12.02 26.07 4.80
C ILE A 290 10.69 25.33 4.52
N LEU A 291 9.61 25.83 5.09
CA LEU A 291 8.24 25.35 4.83
C LEU A 291 7.52 26.36 3.96
N LYS A 292 7.19 25.97 2.73
CA LYS A 292 6.44 26.79 1.77
C LYS A 292 4.99 26.28 1.67
N ARG A 293 4.04 27.11 2.14
CA ARG A 293 2.62 26.87 1.89
C ARG A 293 2.27 27.32 0.47
N GLY A 294 1.53 26.48 -0.27
CA GLY A 294 1.16 26.72 -1.65
C GLY A 294 1.78 25.70 -2.60
N TRP A 295 2.09 26.13 -3.81
CA TRP A 295 2.62 25.25 -4.84
C TRP A 295 3.69 25.95 -5.67
N VAL A 296 4.32 25.17 -6.55
CA VAL A 296 5.28 25.67 -7.54
C VAL A 296 4.53 26.32 -8.69
N LYS A 297 4.99 27.51 -9.11
CA LYS A 297 4.49 28.23 -10.28
C LYS A 297 5.22 27.78 -11.54
N ASN A 298 6.55 27.82 -11.53
CA ASN A 298 7.41 27.38 -12.63
C ASN A 298 8.85 27.18 -12.19
N PHE A 299 9.66 26.59 -13.06
CA PHE A 299 11.10 26.39 -12.88
C PHE A 299 11.90 27.26 -13.85
N THR A 300 13.15 27.55 -13.45
CA THR A 300 14.23 28.06 -14.30
C THR A 300 15.34 26.99 -14.41
N GLU A 301 16.49 27.33 -14.98
CA GLU A 301 17.60 26.36 -15.09
C GLU A 301 18.15 25.90 -13.74
N ASP A 302 18.12 26.76 -12.71
CA ASP A 302 18.71 26.51 -11.37
C ASP A 302 17.81 26.88 -10.20
N SER A 303 16.56 27.27 -10.46
CA SER A 303 15.69 27.84 -9.43
C SER A 303 14.24 27.40 -9.60
N VAL A 304 13.47 27.47 -8.51
CA VAL A 304 12.03 27.33 -8.46
C VAL A 304 11.39 28.68 -8.12
N VAL A 305 10.27 28.98 -8.77
CA VAL A 305 9.39 30.11 -8.45
C VAL A 305 8.09 29.54 -7.86
N PHE A 306 7.71 30.06 -6.68
CA PHE A 306 6.49 29.63 -5.99
C PHE A 306 5.28 30.50 -6.37
N THR A 307 4.08 30.01 -6.05
CA THR A 307 2.82 30.71 -6.33
C THR A 307 2.68 32.03 -5.54
N ASP A 308 3.42 32.19 -4.45
CA ASP A 308 3.51 33.45 -3.68
C ASP A 308 4.46 34.50 -4.33
N GLY A 309 5.08 34.17 -5.45
CA GLY A 309 6.00 35.03 -6.19
C GLY A 309 7.43 35.00 -5.70
N THR A 310 7.73 34.31 -4.61
CA THR A 310 9.12 34.11 -4.15
C THR A 310 9.86 33.08 -4.97
N SER A 311 11.19 33.10 -4.94
CA SER A 311 12.02 32.12 -5.66
C SER A 311 13.17 31.63 -4.78
N GLU A 312 13.61 30.40 -5.02
CA GLU A 312 14.75 29.78 -4.35
C GLU A 312 15.65 29.10 -5.37
N LYS A 313 16.97 29.18 -5.18
CA LYS A 313 17.93 28.34 -5.89
C LYS A 313 17.89 26.95 -5.33
N ILE A 314 17.82 25.96 -6.20
CA ILE A 314 17.71 24.55 -5.84
C ILE A 314 18.64 23.69 -6.72
N ASP A 315 19.07 22.56 -6.19
CA ASP A 315 19.90 21.58 -6.89
C ASP A 315 19.12 20.29 -7.18
N VAL A 316 18.19 19.91 -6.28
CA VAL A 316 17.47 18.66 -6.36
C VAL A 316 15.97 18.89 -6.16
N VAL A 317 15.15 18.25 -6.97
CA VAL A 317 13.70 18.18 -6.83
C VAL A 317 13.30 16.75 -6.49
N VAL A 318 12.58 16.56 -5.37
CA VAL A 318 12.04 15.29 -4.93
C VAL A 318 10.51 15.33 -4.94
N TYR A 319 9.89 14.56 -5.81
CA TYR A 319 8.45 14.38 -5.79
C TYR A 319 8.07 13.49 -4.60
N CYS A 320 7.50 14.08 -3.56
CA CYS A 320 6.86 13.41 -2.43
C CYS A 320 5.33 13.39 -2.62
N THR A 321 4.90 13.24 -3.85
CA THR A 321 3.52 13.44 -4.32
C THR A 321 2.68 12.16 -4.27
N GLY A 322 3.26 11.06 -3.78
CA GLY A 322 2.59 9.77 -3.61
C GLY A 322 2.49 8.97 -4.91
N TYR A 323 1.46 8.14 -5.03
CA TYR A 323 1.38 7.11 -6.06
C TYR A 323 0.05 7.15 -6.78
N ALA A 324 0.04 6.75 -8.04
CA ALA A 324 -1.14 6.53 -8.85
C ALA A 324 -1.61 5.07 -8.75
N ALA A 325 -2.92 4.87 -8.82
CA ALA A 325 -3.50 3.53 -8.87
C ALA A 325 -3.31 2.91 -10.27
N THR A 326 -2.83 1.68 -10.32
CA THR A 326 -2.66 0.98 -11.59
C THR A 326 -2.70 -0.54 -11.42
N TYR A 327 -3.43 -1.20 -12.30
CA TYR A 327 -3.47 -2.65 -12.43
C TYR A 327 -3.30 -3.01 -13.91
N PRO A 328 -2.06 -2.93 -14.44
CA PRO A 328 -1.80 -3.02 -15.88
C PRO A 328 -2.08 -4.40 -16.48
N PHE A 329 -2.33 -5.39 -15.62
CA PHE A 329 -2.72 -6.74 -16.02
C PHE A 329 -4.24 -6.90 -16.24
N LEU A 330 -5.06 -5.91 -15.85
CA LEU A 330 -6.49 -5.91 -16.16
C LEU A 330 -6.71 -5.35 -17.56
N ASP A 331 -7.39 -6.11 -18.40
CA ASP A 331 -7.72 -5.66 -19.75
C ASP A 331 -8.84 -4.61 -19.69
N PRO A 332 -8.64 -3.42 -20.27
CA PRO A 332 -9.68 -2.38 -20.31
C PRO A 332 -10.98 -2.85 -20.99
N ALA A 333 -10.90 -3.80 -21.93
CA ALA A 333 -12.07 -4.32 -22.62
C ALA A 333 -13.01 -5.08 -21.69
N ASP A 334 -12.50 -5.66 -20.60
CA ASP A 334 -13.32 -6.38 -19.61
C ASP A 334 -14.04 -5.42 -18.64
N LYS A 335 -13.71 -4.13 -18.67
CA LYS A 335 -14.37 -3.05 -17.90
C LYS A 335 -14.54 -3.36 -16.40
N ILE A 336 -13.62 -4.12 -15.82
CA ILE A 336 -13.67 -4.52 -14.39
C ILE A 336 -13.56 -3.29 -13.50
N LEU A 337 -12.68 -2.34 -13.87
CA LEU A 337 -12.45 -1.08 -13.17
C LEU A 337 -12.44 0.08 -14.16
N GLU A 338 -12.81 1.24 -13.67
CA GLU A 338 -12.55 2.53 -14.27
C GLU A 338 -11.54 3.30 -13.43
N TYR A 339 -10.68 4.03 -14.08
CA TYR A 339 -9.69 4.87 -13.43
C TYR A 339 -10.09 6.33 -13.55
N GLY A 340 -9.90 7.10 -12.48
CA GLY A 340 -9.97 8.54 -12.53
C GLY A 340 -8.80 9.09 -13.33
N GLY A 341 -9.00 10.31 -13.89
CA GLY A 341 -7.98 11.02 -14.62
C GLY A 341 -7.13 11.92 -13.71
N GLU A 342 -6.49 12.90 -14.34
CA GLU A 342 -5.59 13.88 -13.68
C GLU A 342 -6.29 14.65 -12.55
N GLU A 343 -7.60 14.91 -12.67
CA GLU A 343 -8.42 15.57 -11.65
C GLU A 343 -8.48 14.80 -10.33
N THR A 344 -8.32 13.47 -10.36
CA THR A 344 -8.22 12.61 -9.18
C THR A 344 -6.78 12.29 -8.82
N ARG A 345 -5.79 12.93 -9.46
CA ARG A 345 -4.36 12.63 -9.36
C ARG A 345 -4.04 11.16 -9.67
N ASP A 346 -4.79 10.55 -10.60
CA ASP A 346 -4.72 9.13 -10.96
C ASP A 346 -4.81 8.17 -9.75
N ARG A 347 -5.44 8.59 -8.65
CA ARG A 347 -5.56 7.80 -7.41
C ARG A 347 -6.90 7.11 -7.25
N PHE A 348 -7.85 7.46 -8.07
CA PHE A 348 -9.19 6.89 -8.03
C PHE A 348 -9.32 5.72 -9.00
N PHE A 349 -9.97 4.68 -8.55
CA PHE A 349 -10.49 3.62 -9.41
C PHE A 349 -11.72 2.97 -8.75
N GLY A 350 -12.59 2.40 -9.57
CA GLY A 350 -13.82 1.76 -9.12
C GLY A 350 -14.64 1.24 -10.30
N PRO A 351 -15.92 0.86 -10.09
CA PRO A 351 -16.65 0.90 -8.82
C PRO A 351 -16.33 -0.28 -7.91
N LEU A 352 -16.15 -0.01 -6.60
CA LEU A 352 -15.87 -1.02 -5.59
C LEU A 352 -16.88 -0.95 -4.43
N TYR A 353 -17.61 -2.04 -4.20
CA TYR A 353 -18.43 -2.21 -3.00
C TYR A 353 -17.52 -2.35 -1.77
N LYS A 354 -17.78 -1.55 -0.73
CA LYS A 354 -16.94 -1.50 0.49
C LYS A 354 -15.46 -1.31 0.18
N ARG A 355 -15.11 -0.55 -0.88
CA ARG A 355 -13.71 -0.34 -1.32
C ARG A 355 -12.91 -1.64 -1.47
N LEU A 356 -13.59 -2.74 -1.74
CA LEU A 356 -13.06 -4.10 -1.68
C LEU A 356 -13.45 -4.97 -2.86
N VAL A 357 -14.77 -5.06 -3.16
CA VAL A 357 -15.31 -5.98 -4.16
C VAL A 357 -15.62 -5.24 -5.44
N SER A 358 -15.11 -5.69 -6.58
CA SER A 358 -15.51 -5.12 -7.86
C SER A 358 -17.02 -5.34 -8.08
N ILE A 359 -17.77 -4.26 -8.27
CA ILE A 359 -19.21 -4.33 -8.49
C ILE A 359 -19.50 -4.97 -9.86
N ARG A 360 -18.65 -4.69 -10.85
CA ARG A 360 -18.81 -5.23 -12.21
C ARG A 360 -18.39 -6.69 -12.33
N GLN A 361 -17.45 -7.12 -11.46
CA GLN A 361 -17.01 -8.51 -11.37
C GLN A 361 -16.88 -8.94 -9.89
N PRO A 362 -18.00 -9.38 -9.25
CA PRO A 362 -18.05 -9.67 -7.81
C PRO A 362 -17.21 -10.88 -7.35
N LYS A 363 -16.43 -11.46 -8.23
CA LYS A 363 -15.43 -12.50 -7.92
C LYS A 363 -14.00 -11.97 -7.96
N MET A 364 -13.81 -10.66 -8.16
CA MET A 364 -12.51 -9.99 -8.07
C MET A 364 -12.49 -9.01 -6.91
N PHE A 365 -11.43 -9.10 -6.11
CA PHE A 365 -11.32 -8.41 -4.82
C PHE A 365 -10.01 -7.63 -4.71
N PHE A 366 -10.06 -6.48 -4.03
CA PHE A 366 -8.95 -5.54 -3.86
C PHE A 366 -8.74 -5.19 -2.38
N PRO A 367 -8.32 -6.14 -1.53
CA PRO A 367 -8.10 -5.85 -0.12
C PRO A 367 -6.82 -5.05 0.15
N GLY A 368 -6.80 -4.35 1.28
CA GLY A 368 -5.62 -3.64 1.77
C GLY A 368 -5.32 -2.32 1.05
N LEU A 369 -6.31 -1.73 0.37
CA LEU A 369 -6.17 -0.48 -0.40
C LEU A 369 -6.49 0.78 0.43
N ILE A 370 -6.63 0.65 1.72
CA ILE A 370 -6.92 1.79 2.60
C ILE A 370 -5.60 2.49 2.95
N ASP A 371 -5.54 3.79 2.70
CA ASP A 371 -4.37 4.62 2.96
C ASP A 371 -4.60 5.52 4.19
N PHE A 372 -3.53 5.94 4.85
CA PHE A 372 -3.54 6.85 6.01
C PHE A 372 -4.33 6.37 7.23
N THR A 373 -4.39 5.07 7.47
CA THR A 373 -5.01 4.48 8.67
C THR A 373 -3.98 3.84 9.59
N ALA A 374 -4.18 3.96 10.89
CA ALA A 374 -3.42 3.20 11.89
C ALA A 374 -3.89 1.74 11.99
N PHE A 375 -5.09 1.44 11.52
CA PHE A 375 -5.73 0.12 11.60
C PHE A 375 -5.59 -0.71 10.33
N LEU A 376 -4.58 -0.42 9.51
CA LEU A 376 -4.45 -1.04 8.19
C LEU A 376 -4.38 -2.57 8.25
N ASN A 377 -3.67 -3.15 9.23
CA ASN A 377 -3.59 -4.59 9.41
C ASN A 377 -4.95 -5.18 9.77
N GLU A 378 -5.65 -4.55 10.73
CA GLU A 378 -6.95 -5.00 11.19
C GLU A 378 -8.03 -4.87 10.11
N ILE A 379 -8.06 -3.73 9.41
CA ILE A 379 -8.98 -3.52 8.28
C ILE A 379 -8.75 -4.58 7.20
N THR A 380 -7.49 -4.81 6.83
CA THR A 380 -7.15 -5.82 5.80
C THR A 380 -7.58 -7.22 6.25
N GLU A 381 -7.37 -7.59 7.52
CA GLU A 381 -7.79 -8.87 8.05
C GLU A 381 -9.32 -9.04 8.02
N VAL A 382 -10.07 -8.02 8.44
CA VAL A 382 -11.54 -8.01 8.39
C VAL A 382 -12.04 -8.11 6.94
N GLN A 383 -11.41 -7.39 6.01
CA GLN A 383 -11.69 -7.53 4.58
C GLN A 383 -11.49 -8.98 4.09
N ILE A 384 -10.36 -9.59 4.43
CA ILE A 384 -10.08 -10.99 4.03
C ILE A 384 -11.06 -11.96 4.68
N MET A 385 -11.46 -11.74 5.93
CA MET A 385 -12.48 -12.58 6.59
C MET A 385 -13.82 -12.48 5.88
N LEU A 386 -14.25 -11.31 5.45
CA LEU A 386 -15.43 -11.14 4.60
C LEU A 386 -15.30 -11.96 3.30
N LEU A 387 -14.16 -11.83 2.61
CA LEU A 387 -13.91 -12.60 1.37
C LEU A 387 -13.91 -14.10 1.61
N LYS A 388 -13.36 -14.58 2.72
CA LYS A 388 -13.41 -15.99 3.13
C LYS A 388 -14.86 -16.52 3.14
N HIS A 389 -15.78 -15.77 3.75
CA HIS A 389 -17.18 -16.15 3.82
C HIS A 389 -17.88 -16.10 2.46
N VAL A 390 -17.54 -15.13 1.62
CA VAL A 390 -18.04 -15.04 0.23
C VAL A 390 -17.56 -16.23 -0.58
N ILE A 391 -16.29 -16.57 -0.56
CA ILE A 391 -15.70 -17.69 -1.30
C ILE A 391 -16.22 -19.04 -0.79
N HIS A 392 -16.43 -19.16 0.52
CA HIS A 392 -17.03 -20.35 1.14
C HIS A 392 -18.54 -20.49 0.82
N GLY A 393 -19.20 -19.40 0.40
CA GLY A 393 -20.65 -19.40 0.13
C GLY A 393 -21.52 -19.24 1.38
N THR A 394 -20.92 -19.00 2.56
CA THR A 394 -21.67 -18.74 3.83
C THR A 394 -22.16 -17.30 3.93
N LEU A 395 -21.60 -16.39 3.10
CA LEU A 395 -22.05 -15.03 2.93
C LEU A 395 -22.36 -14.76 1.46
N LYS A 396 -23.55 -14.27 1.17
CA LYS A 396 -23.92 -13.79 -0.17
C LYS A 396 -23.70 -12.29 -0.24
N LEU A 397 -23.03 -11.84 -1.29
CA LEU A 397 -22.93 -10.42 -1.58
C LEU A 397 -24.31 -9.84 -1.90
N PRO A 398 -24.58 -8.57 -1.58
CA PRO A 398 -25.78 -7.88 -2.02
C PRO A 398 -25.90 -7.88 -3.56
N SER A 399 -27.08 -7.54 -4.06
CA SER A 399 -27.30 -7.36 -5.51
C SER A 399 -26.37 -6.26 -6.05
N VAL A 400 -26.12 -6.30 -7.36
CA VAL A 400 -25.32 -5.26 -8.05
C VAL A 400 -25.91 -3.88 -7.82
N GLU A 401 -27.24 -3.77 -7.80
CA GLU A 401 -27.95 -2.50 -7.52
C GLU A 401 -27.68 -1.98 -6.10
N GLU A 402 -27.77 -2.86 -5.10
CA GLU A 402 -27.50 -2.49 -3.70
C GLU A 402 -26.02 -2.11 -3.48
N MET A 403 -25.10 -2.87 -4.10
CA MET A 403 -23.67 -2.57 -4.05
C MET A 403 -23.35 -1.22 -4.72
N THR A 404 -24.00 -0.91 -5.84
CA THR A 404 -23.86 0.35 -6.56
C THR A 404 -24.35 1.52 -5.71
N LYS A 405 -25.49 1.37 -5.07
CA LYS A 405 -26.04 2.38 -4.16
C LYS A 405 -25.12 2.68 -2.97
N ASP A 406 -24.55 1.63 -2.35
CA ASP A 406 -23.57 1.78 -1.26
C ASP A 406 -22.33 2.56 -1.74
N TYR A 407 -21.81 2.19 -2.91
CA TYR A 407 -20.66 2.85 -3.54
C TYR A 407 -20.94 4.34 -3.84
N GLU A 408 -22.09 4.66 -4.42
CA GLU A 408 -22.47 6.06 -4.72
C GLU A 408 -22.61 6.91 -3.45
N GLN A 409 -23.14 6.33 -2.38
CA GLN A 409 -23.20 6.97 -1.06
C GLN A 409 -21.81 7.21 -0.47
N ASP A 410 -20.87 6.26 -0.64
CA ASP A 410 -19.49 6.40 -0.19
C ASP A 410 -18.77 7.52 -0.95
N ILE A 411 -18.93 7.56 -2.28
CA ILE A 411 -18.41 8.65 -3.12
C ILE A 411 -18.98 10.00 -2.73
N ALA A 412 -20.29 10.10 -2.48
CA ALA A 412 -20.95 11.34 -2.08
C ALA A 412 -20.40 11.85 -0.73
N ARG A 413 -20.20 10.95 0.23
CA ARG A 413 -19.57 11.28 1.54
C ARG A 413 -18.15 11.80 1.39
N GLU A 414 -17.33 11.16 0.55
CA GLU A 414 -15.95 11.60 0.32
C GLU A 414 -15.90 12.97 -0.35
N LYS A 415 -16.74 13.22 -1.34
CA LYS A 415 -16.86 14.55 -1.98
C LYS A 415 -17.31 15.63 -0.99
N ALA A 416 -18.27 15.32 -0.13
CA ALA A 416 -18.74 16.26 0.89
C ALA A 416 -17.69 16.57 1.97
N ALA A 417 -16.82 15.63 2.28
CA ALA A 417 -15.72 15.82 3.21
C ALA A 417 -14.50 16.56 2.60
N SER A 418 -14.43 16.63 1.29
CA SER A 418 -13.37 17.35 0.57
C SER A 418 -13.64 18.86 0.58
N ARG A 419 -12.59 19.69 0.74
CA ARG A 419 -12.70 21.15 0.79
C ARG A 419 -13.21 21.78 -0.52
N ASP A 420 -12.89 21.16 -1.64
CA ASP A 420 -13.24 21.66 -2.99
C ASP A 420 -14.29 20.78 -3.70
N GLY A 421 -14.84 19.79 -2.99
CA GLY A 421 -15.79 18.84 -3.55
C GLY A 421 -15.18 17.84 -4.54
N THR A 422 -13.86 17.84 -4.68
CA THR A 422 -13.16 16.91 -5.58
C THR A 422 -12.83 15.58 -4.88
N LEU A 423 -12.79 14.50 -5.65
CA LEU A 423 -12.43 13.18 -5.18
C LEU A 423 -10.92 12.97 -5.39
N THR A 424 -10.10 13.54 -4.50
CA THR A 424 -8.64 13.48 -4.66
C THR A 424 -8.00 12.17 -4.21
N SER A 425 -8.67 11.37 -3.38
CA SER A 425 -8.19 10.05 -2.98
C SER A 425 -9.31 9.23 -2.32
N PHE A 426 -9.92 8.33 -3.05
CA PHE A 426 -11.01 7.47 -2.56
C PHE A 426 -10.59 6.53 -1.43
N PHE A 427 -9.32 6.14 -1.40
CA PHE A 427 -8.79 5.19 -0.40
C PHE A 427 -8.21 5.88 0.83
N LYS A 428 -8.21 7.20 0.87
CA LYS A 428 -7.80 7.97 2.01
C LYS A 428 -8.99 8.09 2.95
N ILE A 429 -9.00 7.33 4.03
CA ILE A 429 -10.02 7.48 5.06
C ILE A 429 -9.66 8.70 5.91
N PRO A 430 -10.54 9.70 6.03
CA PRO A 430 -10.33 10.84 6.93
C PRO A 430 -10.31 10.37 8.41
N PRO A 431 -9.87 11.23 9.35
CA PRO A 431 -9.28 10.84 10.63
C PRO A 431 -10.11 9.87 11.47
N LEU A 432 -9.44 9.21 12.38
CA LEU A 432 -9.79 8.23 13.44
C LEU A 432 -11.26 7.78 13.57
N THR A 433 -12.22 8.69 13.51
CA THR A 433 -13.67 8.41 13.64
C THR A 433 -14.26 7.71 12.42
N THR A 434 -13.64 7.89 11.25
CA THR A 434 -14.10 7.33 9.96
C THR A 434 -13.48 5.96 9.68
N ASP A 435 -12.24 5.72 10.12
CA ASP A 435 -11.61 4.38 10.12
C ASP A 435 -12.47 3.38 10.87
N LEU A 436 -13.04 3.81 11.97
CA LEU A 436 -13.91 3.07 12.85
C LEU A 436 -15.24 2.75 12.17
N GLY A 437 -15.87 3.74 11.60
CA GLY A 437 -17.13 3.58 10.88
C GLY A 437 -16.98 2.63 9.69
N TYR A 438 -15.84 2.70 9.00
CA TYR A 438 -15.54 1.78 7.91
C TYR A 438 -15.35 0.35 8.41
N LEU A 439 -14.55 0.15 9.44
CA LEU A 439 -14.31 -1.17 10.04
C LEU A 439 -15.62 -1.79 10.59
N GLU A 440 -16.46 -0.98 11.26
CA GLU A 440 -17.79 -1.42 11.67
C GLU A 440 -18.68 -1.78 10.49
N SER A 441 -18.64 -0.99 9.41
CA SER A 441 -19.43 -1.28 8.21
C SER A 441 -19.06 -2.61 7.56
N LEU A 442 -17.77 -2.96 7.56
CA LEU A 442 -17.29 -4.26 7.10
C LEU A 442 -17.74 -5.40 8.02
N ARG A 443 -17.60 -5.20 9.34
CA ARG A 443 -17.98 -6.22 10.34
C ARG A 443 -19.47 -6.54 10.30
N LYS A 444 -20.32 -5.56 10.12
CA LYS A 444 -21.78 -5.75 10.02
C LYS A 444 -22.18 -6.72 8.92
N GLU A 445 -21.41 -6.82 7.83
CA GLU A 445 -21.70 -7.74 6.72
C GLU A 445 -21.70 -9.21 7.17
N PHE A 446 -20.81 -9.59 8.10
CA PHE A 446 -20.63 -10.99 8.50
C PHE A 446 -20.68 -11.26 10.01
N GLN A 447 -20.96 -10.24 10.84
CA GLN A 447 -20.99 -10.34 12.31
C GLN A 447 -21.98 -11.41 12.79
N HIS A 448 -23.11 -11.59 12.09
CA HIS A 448 -24.09 -12.61 12.40
C HIS A 448 -23.55 -14.05 12.35
N LEU A 449 -22.38 -14.27 11.70
CA LEU A 449 -21.69 -15.56 11.65
C LEU A 449 -20.85 -15.84 12.92
N TYR A 450 -20.69 -14.82 13.80
CA TYR A 450 -19.88 -14.87 15.02
C TYR A 450 -20.68 -14.34 16.24
N PRO A 451 -21.80 -14.98 16.61
CA PRO A 451 -22.62 -14.50 17.71
C PRO A 451 -21.85 -14.48 19.03
N GLY A 452 -22.05 -13.45 19.84
CA GLY A 452 -21.46 -13.30 21.17
C GLY A 452 -20.04 -12.73 21.20
N THR A 453 -19.49 -12.30 20.03
CA THR A 453 -18.15 -11.70 19.98
C THR A 453 -18.17 -10.16 19.98
N GLU A 454 -19.34 -9.53 19.87
CA GLU A 454 -19.51 -8.09 19.65
C GLU A 454 -18.87 -7.24 20.75
N GLU A 455 -19.15 -7.57 22.02
CA GLU A 455 -18.64 -6.83 23.19
C GLU A 455 -17.12 -6.88 23.27
N LYS A 456 -16.53 -8.06 23.03
CA LYS A 456 -15.08 -8.27 23.04
C LYS A 456 -14.40 -7.52 21.90
N MET A 457 -14.99 -7.56 20.70
CA MET A 457 -14.51 -6.81 19.54
C MET A 457 -14.54 -5.30 19.81
N LYS A 458 -15.62 -4.80 20.39
CA LYS A 458 -15.80 -3.39 20.75
C LYS A 458 -14.76 -2.94 21.78
N LYS A 459 -14.54 -3.68 22.84
CA LYS A 459 -13.55 -3.36 23.88
C LYS A 459 -12.13 -3.32 23.35
N ASN A 460 -11.73 -4.32 22.55
CA ASN A 460 -10.40 -4.35 21.93
C ASN A 460 -10.17 -3.15 21.01
N PHE A 461 -11.21 -2.75 20.33
CA PHE A 461 -11.19 -1.62 19.43
C PHE A 461 -11.08 -0.29 20.19
N GLU A 462 -11.94 -0.01 21.17
CA GLU A 462 -11.91 1.19 22.02
C GLU A 462 -10.53 1.37 22.67
N ARG A 463 -9.90 0.28 23.04
CA ARG A 463 -8.56 0.26 23.61
C ARG A 463 -7.47 0.65 22.60
N LYS A 464 -7.50 0.13 21.37
CA LYS A 464 -6.58 0.56 20.30
C LYS A 464 -6.75 2.05 19.98
N VAL A 465 -7.99 2.54 19.98
CA VAL A 465 -8.27 3.98 19.82
C VAL A 465 -7.63 4.80 20.93
N ALA A 466 -7.72 4.36 22.19
CA ALA A 466 -7.11 5.05 23.31
C ALA A 466 -5.57 5.11 23.17
N ILE A 467 -4.93 4.01 22.76
CA ILE A 467 -3.49 3.95 22.48
C ILE A 467 -3.13 4.94 21.38
N LEU A 468 -3.86 4.90 20.27
CA LEU A 468 -3.56 5.76 19.11
C LEU A 468 -3.77 7.24 19.46
N SER A 469 -4.80 7.58 20.23
CA SER A 469 -5.04 8.96 20.68
C SER A 469 -3.85 9.50 21.50
N LYS A 470 -3.27 8.68 22.36
CA LYS A 470 -2.07 9.04 23.13
C LYS A 470 -0.83 9.18 22.24
N CYS A 471 -0.67 8.30 21.24
CA CYS A 471 0.42 8.43 20.25
C CYS A 471 0.30 9.73 19.44
N VAL A 472 -0.90 10.07 18.99
CA VAL A 472 -1.18 11.32 18.26
C VAL A 472 -0.97 12.53 19.17
N GLU A 473 -1.43 12.49 20.42
CA GLU A 473 -1.18 13.56 21.41
C GLU A 473 0.32 13.79 21.63
N PHE A 474 1.10 12.71 21.74
CA PHE A 474 2.55 12.78 21.89
C PHE A 474 3.23 13.39 20.64
N MET A 475 2.78 13.01 19.44
CA MET A 475 3.26 13.62 18.19
C MET A 475 2.94 15.12 18.12
N ILE A 476 1.71 15.51 18.50
CA ILE A 476 1.24 16.89 18.43
C ILE A 476 1.97 17.79 19.44
N LYS A 477 2.35 17.26 20.61
CA LYS A 477 3.08 18.01 21.65
C LYS A 477 4.54 18.30 21.30
N GLY A 478 4.99 18.05 20.10
CA GLY A 478 6.30 18.46 19.61
C GLY A 478 7.45 17.49 19.85
N ASN A 479 7.14 16.23 20.18
CA ASN A 479 8.18 15.22 20.42
C ASN A 479 8.35 14.25 19.25
N LEU A 480 8.28 14.75 18.01
CA LEU A 480 8.35 13.91 16.80
C LEU A 480 9.71 13.20 16.64
N LEU A 481 10.81 13.85 17.03
CA LEU A 481 12.14 13.22 17.09
C LEU A 481 12.20 12.12 18.15
N GLN A 482 11.51 12.30 19.27
CA GLN A 482 11.43 11.34 20.36
C GLN A 482 10.31 10.31 20.14
N TYR A 483 9.35 10.58 19.27
CA TYR A 483 8.21 9.70 19.02
C TYR A 483 8.64 8.26 18.68
N LYS A 484 9.58 8.11 17.75
CA LYS A 484 10.12 6.81 17.34
C LYS A 484 11.08 6.17 18.37
N SER A 485 11.46 6.89 19.41
CA SER A 485 12.24 6.38 20.55
C SER A 485 11.41 6.18 21.82
N PHE A 486 10.11 6.54 21.79
CA PHE A 486 9.24 6.45 22.95
C PHE A 486 8.76 4.99 23.14
N ASN A 487 9.00 4.46 24.34
CA ASN A 487 8.55 3.11 24.69
C ASN A 487 7.15 3.16 25.30
N TYR A 488 6.12 3.04 24.46
CA TYR A 488 4.74 3.08 24.86
C TYR A 488 4.35 1.85 25.72
N SER A 489 4.82 0.67 25.34
CA SER A 489 4.54 -0.60 26.02
C SER A 489 5.07 -0.62 27.45
N GLU A 490 6.23 0.02 27.69
CA GLU A 490 6.79 0.13 29.03
C GLU A 490 5.99 1.10 29.90
N LYS A 491 5.53 2.21 29.33
CA LYS A 491 4.76 3.24 30.04
C LYS A 491 3.29 2.83 30.32
N TYR A 492 2.71 2.01 29.44
CA TYR A 492 1.31 1.58 29.52
C TYR A 492 1.16 0.05 29.30
N PRO A 493 1.77 -0.78 30.15
CA PRO A 493 1.88 -2.23 29.91
C PRO A 493 0.53 -2.96 29.89
N GLU A 494 -0.43 -2.52 30.70
CA GLU A 494 -1.76 -3.15 30.78
C GLU A 494 -2.62 -2.88 29.55
N GLU A 495 -2.43 -1.74 28.90
CA GLU A 495 -3.13 -1.37 27.67
C GLU A 495 -2.63 -2.17 26.47
N VAL A 496 -1.35 -2.57 26.45
CA VAL A 496 -0.72 -3.35 25.37
C VAL A 496 -1.07 -4.83 25.47
N LYS A 497 -0.95 -5.44 26.66
CA LYS A 497 -1.15 -6.88 26.87
C LYS A 497 -2.50 -7.41 26.43
N SER A 498 -3.57 -6.65 26.57
CA SER A 498 -4.92 -7.13 26.28
C SER A 498 -5.42 -6.75 24.88
N SER A 499 -4.63 -6.01 24.08
CA SER A 499 -4.94 -5.72 22.67
C SER A 499 -4.76 -6.96 21.77
N THR A 500 -4.08 -8.00 22.26
CA THR A 500 -3.74 -9.23 21.53
C THR A 500 -4.77 -10.35 21.67
N GLU A 501 -5.71 -10.27 22.61
CA GLU A 501 -6.73 -11.30 22.79
C GLU A 501 -7.94 -11.08 21.88
N PHE A 502 -8.06 -11.93 20.85
CA PHE A 502 -9.23 -12.01 19.97
C PHE A 502 -9.85 -13.40 20.02
N PRO A 503 -11.21 -13.53 19.90
CA PRO A 503 -11.82 -14.83 19.71
C PRO A 503 -11.57 -15.40 18.33
#